data_dd0cb48fae038299b135f4130ff83eb0
#
_entry.id   dd0cb48fae038299b135f4130ff83eb0
#
_cell.length_a   1.000
_cell.length_b   1.000
_cell.length_c   1.000
_cell.angle_alpha   90.00
_cell.angle_beta   90.00
_cell.angle_gamma   90.00
#
_symmetry.space_group_name_H-M   'P 1'
#
loop_
_entity.id
_entity.type
_entity.pdbx_description
1 polymer ?
#
loop_
_entity_poly.entity_id
_entity_poly.type
_entity_poly.pdbx_seq_one_letter_code
_entity_poly.pdbx_strand_id
1 'polypeptide(L)'
;MSWIAPEITRVHPQFAELVGDERSLADAWLDFHRQTLLWKCGGLTAEQLKLRQVAPSNLSLLGLVRHMAEVERDWFRTRFAGERVGYLYCTDDDLTAEFDVETADAESDLATYAREIELVRRTTAGRSLDETFTDPRREVEMSLRWVYSVMIQEYARHNGHADLLRERVDGAVGH
;
A
#
# COMPACT_ATOMS: atom_id res chain seq x y z
N MET A 1 -27.54 7.15 -1.60
CA MET A 1 -26.52 7.53 -0.59
C MET A 1 -25.19 7.49 -1.29
N SER A 2 -24.32 8.49 -1.10
CA SER A 2 -22.94 8.41 -1.63
C SER A 2 -22.17 7.37 -0.83
N TRP A 3 -21.31 6.61 -1.49
CA TRP A 3 -20.42 5.65 -0.86
C TRP A 3 -19.43 6.35 0.08
N ILE A 4 -19.15 5.71 1.21
CA ILE A 4 -18.20 6.19 2.24
C ILE A 4 -17.23 5.06 2.53
N ALA A 5 -15.93 5.39 2.61
CA ALA A 5 -14.90 4.42 2.92
C ALA A 5 -15.10 3.82 4.32
N PRO A 6 -14.98 2.48 4.47
CA PRO A 6 -15.17 1.83 5.77
C PRO A 6 -14.15 2.31 6.79
N GLU A 7 -14.59 2.54 8.02
CA GLU A 7 -13.69 2.77 9.14
C GLU A 7 -13.05 1.45 9.56
N ILE A 8 -11.77 1.49 9.89
CA ILE A 8 -11.04 0.31 10.37
C ILE A 8 -10.32 0.60 11.69
N THR A 9 -10.05 -0.45 12.45
CA THR A 9 -9.21 -0.39 13.65
C THR A 9 -7.79 -0.84 13.29
N ARG A 10 -6.78 -0.12 13.76
CA ARG A 10 -5.37 -0.48 13.61
C ARG A 10 -4.88 -1.27 14.82
N VAL A 11 -4.04 -2.26 14.59
CA VAL A 11 -3.34 -2.99 15.65
C VAL A 11 -1.87 -2.62 15.60
N HIS A 12 -1.39 -1.89 16.60
CA HIS A 12 0.00 -1.45 16.66
C HIS A 12 0.91 -2.61 17.12
N PRO A 13 1.99 -2.95 16.38
CA PRO A 13 2.85 -4.10 16.71
C PRO A 13 3.45 -4.06 18.11
N GLN A 14 3.84 -2.88 18.59
CA GLN A 14 4.44 -2.73 19.94
C GLN A 14 3.54 -3.22 21.08
N PHE A 15 2.24 -3.40 20.87
CA PHE A 15 1.32 -3.94 21.86
C PHE A 15 1.07 -5.44 21.68
N ALA A 16 1.39 -5.99 20.50
CA ALA A 16 1.13 -7.37 20.16
C ALA A 16 2.39 -8.24 20.18
N GLU A 17 3.53 -7.73 19.69
CA GLU A 17 4.73 -8.53 19.45
C GLU A 17 6.02 -7.74 19.71
N LEU A 18 6.28 -7.38 20.99
CA LEU A 18 7.54 -6.71 21.34
C LEU A 18 8.76 -7.64 21.27
N VAL A 19 8.54 -8.96 21.35
CA VAL A 19 9.58 -9.99 21.37
C VAL A 19 9.14 -11.15 20.49
N GLY A 20 9.16 -10.96 19.17
CA GLY A 20 8.83 -11.98 18.18
C GLY A 20 10.07 -12.39 17.37
N ASP A 21 9.91 -13.43 16.55
CA ASP A 21 10.89 -13.67 15.50
C ASP A 21 10.82 -12.57 14.42
N GLU A 22 11.89 -12.45 13.64
CA GLU A 22 12.03 -11.37 12.65
C GLU A 22 10.89 -11.38 11.61
N ARG A 23 10.42 -12.56 11.21
CA ARG A 23 9.34 -12.68 10.22
C ARG A 23 8.03 -12.17 10.79
N SER A 24 7.64 -12.61 11.98
CA SER A 24 6.42 -12.16 12.66
C SER A 24 6.43 -10.65 12.88
N LEU A 25 7.59 -10.10 13.27
CA LEU A 25 7.73 -8.65 13.46
C LEU A 25 7.60 -7.88 12.12
N ALA A 26 8.21 -8.39 11.05
CA ALA A 26 8.11 -7.77 9.73
C ALA A 26 6.68 -7.81 9.18
N ASP A 27 5.98 -8.94 9.33
CA ASP A 27 4.56 -9.08 8.95
C ASP A 27 3.69 -8.10 9.74
N ALA A 28 3.89 -8.00 11.07
CA ALA A 28 3.11 -7.12 11.94
C ALA A 28 3.30 -5.63 11.59
N TRP A 29 4.54 -5.19 11.34
CA TRP A 29 4.81 -3.80 10.91
C TRP A 29 4.22 -3.50 9.53
N LEU A 30 4.37 -4.42 8.58
CA LEU A 30 3.80 -4.23 7.25
C LEU A 30 2.28 -4.14 7.31
N ASP A 31 1.63 -5.01 8.07
CA ASP A 31 0.17 -4.98 8.26
C ASP A 31 -0.31 -3.73 9.00
N PHE A 32 0.43 -3.25 10.00
CA PHE A 32 0.13 -1.97 10.65
C PHE A 32 0.15 -0.81 9.66
N HIS A 33 1.15 -0.75 8.80
CA HIS A 33 1.24 0.29 7.77
C HIS A 33 0.12 0.22 6.72
N ARG A 34 -0.24 -1.00 6.29
CA ARG A 34 -1.39 -1.24 5.39
C ARG A 34 -2.71 -0.76 6.02
N GLN A 35 -2.92 -1.12 7.28
CA GLN A 35 -4.08 -0.66 8.06
C GLN A 35 -4.05 0.87 8.25
N THR A 36 -2.89 1.47 8.44
CA THR A 36 -2.76 2.92 8.58
C THR A 36 -3.24 3.66 7.33
N LEU A 37 -2.85 3.21 6.13
CA LEU A 37 -3.33 3.82 4.89
C LEU A 37 -4.86 3.74 4.76
N LEU A 38 -5.45 2.57 5.02
CA LEU A 38 -6.91 2.40 5.01
C LEU A 38 -7.60 3.24 6.10
N TRP A 39 -7.01 3.33 7.28
CA TRP A 39 -7.52 4.16 8.37
C TRP A 39 -7.55 5.64 7.99
N LYS A 40 -6.54 6.13 7.25
CA LYS A 40 -6.53 7.50 6.71
C LYS A 40 -7.61 7.74 5.65
N CYS A 41 -8.15 6.69 5.04
CA CYS A 41 -9.28 6.78 4.10
C CYS A 41 -10.64 6.66 4.80
N GLY A 42 -10.70 6.04 5.97
CA GLY A 42 -11.96 5.73 6.66
C GLY A 42 -12.84 6.95 6.92
N GLY A 43 -14.15 6.79 6.70
CA GLY A 43 -15.16 7.84 6.89
C GLY A 43 -15.25 8.89 5.79
N LEU A 44 -14.34 8.87 4.80
CA LEU A 44 -14.34 9.82 3.68
C LEU A 44 -15.23 9.34 2.53
N THR A 45 -15.83 10.30 1.81
CA THR A 45 -16.54 10.01 0.55
C THR A 45 -15.57 9.77 -0.61
N ALA A 46 -16.08 9.20 -1.71
CA ALA A 46 -15.29 8.99 -2.92
C ALA A 46 -14.66 10.29 -3.44
N GLU A 47 -15.41 11.39 -3.42
CA GLU A 47 -14.92 12.71 -3.85
C GLU A 47 -13.82 13.23 -2.93
N GLN A 48 -13.98 13.07 -1.60
CA GLN A 48 -12.96 13.49 -0.63
C GLN A 48 -11.65 12.71 -0.80
N LEU A 49 -11.73 11.42 -1.10
CA LEU A 49 -10.54 10.58 -1.36
C LEU A 49 -9.74 11.02 -2.60
N LYS A 50 -10.40 11.65 -3.58
CA LYS A 50 -9.80 12.14 -4.82
C LYS A 50 -9.18 13.54 -4.70
N LEU A 51 -9.43 14.27 -3.60
CA LEU A 51 -8.98 15.65 -3.45
C LEU A 51 -7.46 15.77 -3.42
N ARG A 52 -6.92 16.66 -4.26
CA ARG A 52 -5.50 17.04 -4.34
C ARG A 52 -5.28 18.35 -3.59
N GLN A 53 -5.16 18.28 -2.27
CA GLN A 53 -5.19 19.46 -1.37
C GLN A 53 -3.80 20.03 -1.04
N VAL A 54 -2.71 19.46 -1.58
CA VAL A 54 -1.33 19.89 -1.34
C VAL A 54 -0.67 20.31 -2.65
N ALA A 55 -1.04 21.50 -3.15
CA ALA A 55 -0.46 22.04 -4.39
C ALA A 55 1.06 22.31 -4.23
N PRO A 56 1.88 22.06 -5.27
CA PRO A 56 1.55 21.62 -6.63
C PRO A 56 1.51 20.07 -6.78
N SER A 57 1.49 19.32 -5.69
CA SER A 57 1.45 17.85 -5.72
C SER A 57 0.15 17.34 -6.36
N ASN A 58 0.24 16.27 -7.14
CA ASN A 58 -0.91 15.54 -7.68
C ASN A 58 -1.41 14.42 -6.74
N LEU A 59 -0.83 14.28 -5.55
CA LEU A 59 -1.20 13.24 -4.61
C LEU A 59 -2.61 13.46 -4.04
N SER A 60 -3.34 12.36 -3.94
CA SER A 60 -4.60 12.22 -3.23
C SER A 60 -4.59 10.94 -2.41
N LEU A 61 -5.49 10.79 -1.43
CA LEU A 61 -5.58 9.55 -0.66
C LEU A 61 -5.91 8.35 -1.56
N LEU A 62 -6.81 8.51 -2.53
CA LEU A 62 -7.13 7.44 -3.48
C LEU A 62 -5.94 7.11 -4.37
N GLY A 63 -5.19 8.11 -4.84
CA GLY A 63 -3.97 7.89 -5.61
C GLY A 63 -2.92 7.10 -4.83
N LEU A 64 -2.76 7.36 -3.52
CA LEU A 64 -1.87 6.57 -2.66
C LEU A 64 -2.34 5.12 -2.49
N VAL A 65 -3.65 4.87 -2.36
CA VAL A 65 -4.21 3.51 -2.30
C VAL A 65 -3.90 2.74 -3.59
N ARG A 66 -4.11 3.35 -4.75
CA ARG A 66 -3.82 2.76 -6.06
C ARG A 66 -2.33 2.49 -6.23
N HIS A 67 -1.50 3.48 -5.88
CA HIS A 67 -0.04 3.34 -5.90
C HIS A 67 0.43 2.16 -5.03
N MET A 68 -0.03 2.07 -3.80
CA MET A 68 0.39 0.98 -2.91
C MET A 68 -0.12 -0.39 -3.36
N ALA A 69 -1.26 -0.47 -4.05
CA ALA A 69 -1.72 -1.71 -4.68
C ALA A 69 -0.78 -2.16 -5.81
N GLU A 70 -0.32 -1.22 -6.67
CA GLU A 70 0.69 -1.50 -7.70
C GLU A 70 2.01 -1.94 -7.09
N VAL A 71 2.49 -1.25 -6.05
CA VAL A 71 3.76 -1.53 -5.38
C VAL A 71 3.75 -2.91 -4.70
N GLU A 72 2.64 -3.28 -4.02
CA GLU A 72 2.44 -4.63 -3.46
C GLU A 72 2.54 -5.72 -4.54
N ARG A 73 1.82 -5.54 -5.64
CA ARG A 73 1.82 -6.45 -6.78
C ARG A 73 3.20 -6.58 -7.40
N ASP A 74 3.87 -5.45 -7.66
CA ASP A 74 5.16 -5.43 -8.31
C ASP A 74 6.23 -6.14 -7.50
N TRP A 75 6.39 -5.78 -6.22
CA TRP A 75 7.46 -6.33 -5.40
C TRP A 75 7.26 -7.81 -5.02
N PHE A 76 6.08 -8.17 -4.56
CA PHE A 76 5.88 -9.51 -4.04
C PHE A 76 5.48 -10.51 -5.12
N ARG A 77 4.61 -10.12 -6.05
CA ARG A 77 4.06 -11.05 -7.02
C ARG A 77 4.88 -11.09 -8.30
N THR A 78 5.16 -9.93 -8.90
CA THR A 78 5.88 -9.88 -10.16
C THR A 78 7.36 -10.18 -9.98
N ARG A 79 8.04 -9.44 -9.09
CA ARG A 79 9.50 -9.56 -8.94
C ARG A 79 9.89 -10.77 -8.10
N PHE A 80 9.38 -10.88 -6.86
CA PHE A 80 9.78 -11.96 -5.95
C PHE A 80 9.24 -13.31 -6.40
N ALA A 81 7.93 -13.42 -6.66
CA ALA A 81 7.32 -14.72 -7.01
C ALA A 81 7.38 -15.07 -8.50
N GLY A 82 7.79 -14.14 -9.37
CA GLY A 82 7.87 -14.36 -10.82
C GLY A 82 6.51 -14.54 -11.50
N GLU A 83 5.42 -14.05 -10.87
CA GLU A 83 4.09 -14.13 -11.46
C GLU A 83 4.00 -13.24 -12.72
N ARG A 84 3.36 -13.76 -13.75
CA ARG A 84 3.10 -13.01 -14.99
C ARG A 84 1.78 -12.25 -14.87
N VAL A 85 1.78 -11.19 -14.07
CA VAL A 85 0.63 -10.31 -13.88
C VAL A 85 0.95 -8.92 -14.44
N GLY A 86 -0.03 -8.31 -15.11
CA GLY A 86 0.10 -6.94 -15.60
C GLY A 86 -0.11 -5.90 -14.51
N TYR A 87 0.06 -4.64 -14.87
CA TYR A 87 -0.27 -3.51 -14.01
C TYR A 87 -1.76 -3.49 -13.64
N LEU A 88 -2.09 -2.83 -12.53
CA LEU A 88 -3.47 -2.56 -12.13
C LEU A 88 -4.00 -1.28 -12.81
N TYR A 89 -3.20 -0.25 -12.78
CA TYR A 89 -3.56 1.11 -13.21
C TYR A 89 -2.56 1.70 -14.19
N CYS A 90 -1.28 1.37 -14.05
CA CYS A 90 -0.20 1.84 -14.92
C CYS A 90 -0.22 1.15 -16.28
N THR A 91 0.55 1.71 -17.21
CA THR A 91 0.89 1.10 -18.49
C THR A 91 2.38 1.24 -18.76
N ASP A 92 2.91 0.57 -19.79
CA ASP A 92 4.31 0.74 -20.17
C ASP A 92 4.62 2.18 -20.64
N ASP A 93 3.61 2.90 -21.14
CA ASP A 93 3.73 4.29 -21.61
C ASP A 93 3.53 5.32 -20.49
N ASP A 94 2.83 4.95 -19.40
CA ASP A 94 2.56 5.83 -18.27
C ASP A 94 2.63 5.06 -16.94
N LEU A 95 3.78 5.20 -16.28
CA LEU A 95 4.05 4.59 -14.96
C LEU A 95 3.54 5.43 -13.79
N THR A 96 2.74 6.47 -14.06
CA THR A 96 2.15 7.35 -13.04
C THR A 96 0.63 7.40 -13.10
N ALA A 97 0.00 6.63 -13.99
CA ALA A 97 -1.44 6.60 -14.20
C ALA A 97 -2.25 6.17 -12.96
N GLU A 98 -1.62 5.52 -11.96
CA GLU A 98 -2.25 5.24 -10.68
C GLU A 98 -2.69 6.51 -9.93
N PHE A 99 -2.06 7.67 -10.20
CA PHE A 99 -2.44 8.95 -9.59
C PHE A 99 -3.56 9.69 -10.35
N ASP A 100 -3.99 9.18 -11.51
CA ASP A 100 -5.11 9.75 -12.25
C ASP A 100 -6.43 9.20 -11.69
N VAL A 101 -7.02 10.00 -10.78
CA VAL A 101 -8.19 9.56 -9.98
C VAL A 101 -9.51 10.23 -10.37
N GLU A 102 -9.54 11.10 -11.38
CA GLU A 102 -10.72 11.86 -11.77
C GLU A 102 -11.93 10.96 -12.06
N THR A 103 -11.69 9.90 -12.85
CA THR A 103 -12.72 8.92 -13.24
C THR A 103 -12.68 7.64 -12.44
N ALA A 104 -11.80 7.56 -11.42
CA ALA A 104 -11.61 6.35 -10.61
C ALA A 104 -12.84 6.02 -9.77
N ASP A 105 -13.08 4.74 -9.55
CA ASP A 105 -14.08 4.21 -8.62
C ASP A 105 -13.41 3.86 -7.28
N ALA A 106 -13.62 4.70 -6.28
CA ALA A 106 -12.96 4.58 -4.99
C ALA A 106 -13.31 3.26 -4.26
N GLU A 107 -14.56 2.78 -4.35
CA GLU A 107 -14.96 1.50 -3.76
C GLU A 107 -14.22 0.34 -4.41
N SER A 108 -14.17 0.32 -5.73
CA SER A 108 -13.44 -0.70 -6.52
C SER A 108 -11.93 -0.67 -6.24
N ASP A 109 -11.35 0.53 -6.11
CA ASP A 109 -9.92 0.69 -5.87
C ASP A 109 -9.52 0.23 -4.45
N LEU A 110 -10.31 0.56 -3.42
CA LEU A 110 -10.07 0.05 -2.06
C LEU A 110 -10.23 -1.48 -2.00
N ALA A 111 -11.22 -2.04 -2.70
CA ALA A 111 -11.40 -3.49 -2.79
C ALA A 111 -10.23 -4.17 -3.54
N THR A 112 -9.70 -3.52 -4.57
CA THR A 112 -8.53 -4.01 -5.32
C THR A 112 -7.29 -4.02 -4.42
N TYR A 113 -7.02 -2.94 -3.69
CA TYR A 113 -5.93 -2.87 -2.73
C TYR A 113 -6.02 -3.96 -1.66
N ALA A 114 -7.20 -4.16 -1.05
CA ALA A 114 -7.41 -5.21 -0.06
C ALA A 114 -7.14 -6.61 -0.66
N ARG A 115 -7.60 -6.85 -1.89
CA ARG A 115 -7.35 -8.11 -2.60
C ARG A 115 -5.86 -8.34 -2.89
N GLU A 116 -5.11 -7.32 -3.29
CA GLU A 116 -3.67 -7.46 -3.52
C GLU A 116 -2.92 -7.82 -2.23
N ILE A 117 -3.27 -7.20 -1.10
CA ILE A 117 -2.71 -7.58 0.21
C ILE A 117 -2.95 -9.07 0.51
N GLU A 118 -4.17 -9.58 0.29
CA GLU A 118 -4.48 -10.99 0.52
C GLU A 118 -3.72 -11.93 -0.44
N LEU A 119 -3.53 -11.53 -1.69
CA LEU A 119 -2.71 -12.27 -2.65
C LEU A 119 -1.25 -12.31 -2.21
N VAL A 120 -0.70 -11.17 -1.79
CA VAL A 120 0.68 -11.08 -1.27
C VAL A 120 0.87 -11.96 -0.03
N ARG A 121 -0.07 -11.95 0.92
CA ARG A 121 -0.02 -12.85 2.10
C ARG A 121 0.06 -14.32 1.68
N ARG A 122 -0.72 -14.74 0.69
CA ARG A 122 -0.68 -16.10 0.14
C ARG A 122 0.65 -16.41 -0.55
N THR A 123 1.14 -15.46 -1.35
CA THR A 123 2.40 -15.59 -2.08
C THR A 123 3.60 -15.73 -1.14
N THR A 124 3.59 -15.04 0.01
CA THR A 124 4.69 -15.05 0.97
C THR A 124 4.52 -16.07 2.10
N ALA A 125 3.37 -16.75 2.19
CA ALA A 125 3.09 -17.71 3.25
C ALA A 125 4.12 -18.85 3.27
N GLY A 126 4.77 -19.05 4.43
CA GLY A 126 5.77 -20.09 4.62
C GLY A 126 7.11 -19.89 3.89
N ARG A 127 7.28 -18.78 3.17
CA ARG A 127 8.55 -18.44 2.49
C ARG A 127 9.54 -17.86 3.50
N SER A 128 10.80 -18.24 3.38
CA SER A 128 11.88 -17.72 4.23
C SER A 128 12.24 -16.27 3.87
N LEU A 129 12.52 -15.42 4.85
CA LEU A 129 13.09 -14.09 4.59
C LEU A 129 14.45 -14.16 3.88
N ASP A 130 15.19 -15.26 4.02
CA ASP A 130 16.48 -15.50 3.35
C ASP A 130 16.33 -16.01 1.92
N GLU A 131 15.10 -16.28 1.47
CA GLU A 131 14.88 -16.71 0.10
C GLU A 131 15.27 -15.60 -0.88
N THR A 132 16.08 -15.96 -1.88
CA THR A 132 16.60 -15.02 -2.87
C THR A 132 15.92 -15.21 -4.23
N PHE A 133 15.93 -14.14 -5.01
CA PHE A 133 15.46 -14.10 -6.39
C PHE A 133 16.31 -13.09 -7.19
N THR A 134 16.35 -13.26 -8.50
CA THR A 134 16.95 -12.25 -9.38
C THR A 134 15.87 -11.25 -9.80
N ASP A 135 16.05 -9.96 -9.44
CA ASP A 135 15.12 -8.89 -9.88
C ASP A 135 15.13 -8.81 -11.42
N PRO A 136 14.01 -9.04 -12.11
CA PRO A 136 13.96 -9.08 -13.56
C PRO A 136 14.25 -7.73 -14.24
N ARG A 137 14.17 -6.60 -13.49
CA ARG A 137 14.44 -5.27 -14.05
C ARG A 137 15.87 -4.79 -13.83
N ARG A 138 16.50 -5.22 -12.74
CA ARG A 138 17.85 -4.76 -12.33
C ARG A 138 18.93 -5.82 -12.52
N GLU A 139 18.53 -7.08 -12.76
CA GLU A 139 19.43 -8.24 -12.91
C GLU A 139 20.36 -8.42 -11.69
N VAL A 140 19.86 -8.09 -10.49
CA VAL A 140 20.59 -8.27 -9.22
C VAL A 140 19.86 -9.25 -8.32
N GLU A 141 20.63 -9.96 -7.51
CA GLU A 141 20.08 -10.86 -6.50
C GLU A 141 19.56 -10.05 -5.31
N MET A 142 18.33 -10.35 -4.88
CA MET A 142 17.66 -9.75 -3.74
C MET A 142 17.05 -10.84 -2.86
N SER A 143 16.84 -10.54 -1.57
CA SER A 143 16.14 -11.42 -0.65
C SER A 143 14.71 -10.95 -0.36
N LEU A 144 13.84 -11.85 0.07
CA LEU A 144 12.51 -11.48 0.58
C LEU A 144 12.61 -10.52 1.76
N ARG A 145 13.61 -10.66 2.63
CA ARG A 145 13.93 -9.72 3.73
C ARG A 145 14.09 -8.29 3.21
N TRP A 146 14.82 -8.12 2.11
CA TRP A 146 15.02 -6.81 1.50
C TRP A 146 13.69 -6.23 0.98
N VAL A 147 12.85 -7.07 0.36
CA VAL A 147 11.50 -6.65 -0.11
C VAL A 147 10.65 -6.15 1.05
N TYR A 148 10.59 -6.88 2.18
CA TYR A 148 9.88 -6.42 3.38
C TYR A 148 10.39 -5.09 3.89
N SER A 149 11.71 -4.91 3.93
CA SER A 149 12.33 -3.64 4.38
C SER A 149 11.95 -2.47 3.47
N VAL A 150 11.98 -2.67 2.15
CA VAL A 150 11.56 -1.66 1.18
C VAL A 150 10.07 -1.34 1.33
N MET A 151 9.22 -2.35 1.46
CA MET A 151 7.78 -2.15 1.59
C MET A 151 7.39 -1.39 2.86
N ILE A 152 8.01 -1.71 4.00
CA ILE A 152 7.82 -0.95 5.24
C ILE A 152 8.25 0.51 5.06
N GLN A 153 9.38 0.76 4.38
CA GLN A 153 9.86 2.11 4.08
C GLN A 153 8.89 2.87 3.14
N GLU A 154 8.41 2.23 2.08
CA GLU A 154 7.45 2.83 1.14
C GLU A 154 6.14 3.20 1.85
N TYR A 155 5.59 2.27 2.62
CA TYR A 155 4.39 2.57 3.41
C TYR A 155 4.63 3.68 4.43
N ALA A 156 5.74 3.68 5.17
CA ALA A 156 6.04 4.72 6.16
C ALA A 156 6.10 6.11 5.51
N ARG A 157 6.75 6.21 4.34
CA ARG A 157 6.80 7.44 3.53
C ARG A 157 5.40 7.88 3.12
N HIS A 158 4.63 6.98 2.51
CA HIS A 158 3.32 7.31 1.95
C HIS A 158 2.24 7.51 3.02
N ASN A 159 2.34 6.89 4.18
CA ASN A 159 1.49 7.19 5.33
C ASN A 159 1.75 8.61 5.87
N GLY A 160 3.01 9.09 5.86
CA GLY A 160 3.31 10.49 6.16
C GLY A 160 2.70 11.47 5.15
N HIS A 161 2.64 11.11 3.85
CA HIS A 161 1.89 11.90 2.87
C HIS A 161 0.38 11.86 3.16
N ALA A 162 -0.15 10.67 3.49
CA ALA A 162 -1.56 10.49 3.82
C ALA A 162 -1.97 11.29 5.06
N ASP A 163 -1.08 11.46 6.05
CA ASP A 163 -1.32 12.31 7.22
C ASP A 163 -1.64 13.74 6.79
N LEU A 164 -0.78 14.34 5.97
CA LEU A 164 -0.97 15.70 5.49
C LEU A 164 -2.19 15.85 4.57
N LEU A 165 -2.43 14.87 3.69
CA LEU A 165 -3.59 14.86 2.82
C LEU A 165 -4.89 14.77 3.63
N ARG A 166 -4.96 13.88 4.63
CA ARG A 166 -6.12 13.73 5.50
C ARG A 166 -6.43 14.99 6.27
N GLU A 167 -5.42 15.59 6.90
CA GLU A 167 -5.57 16.86 7.63
C GLU A 167 -6.10 17.97 6.74
N ARG A 168 -5.66 18.02 5.46
CA ARG A 168 -6.14 19.01 4.49
C ARG A 168 -7.57 18.76 4.00
N VAL A 169 -8.03 17.50 4.01
CA VAL A 169 -9.38 17.14 3.54
C VAL A 169 -10.45 17.49 4.57
N ASP A 170 -10.24 17.15 5.84
CA ASP A 170 -11.27 17.28 6.88
C ASP A 170 -10.75 17.73 8.25
N GLY A 171 -9.46 18.06 8.37
CA GLY A 171 -8.84 18.50 9.62
C GLY A 171 -8.49 17.37 10.58
N ALA A 172 -8.72 16.12 10.22
CA ALA A 172 -8.40 15.00 11.09
C ALA A 172 -6.88 14.78 11.16
N VAL A 173 -6.32 14.95 12.35
CA VAL A 173 -4.94 14.58 12.67
C VAL A 173 -4.91 13.18 13.26
N GLY A 174 -3.91 12.40 12.94
CA GLY A 174 -3.81 11.03 13.39
C GLY A 174 -2.43 10.65 13.88
N HIS A 175 -2.40 9.70 14.78
CA HIS A 175 -1.19 9.14 15.38
C HIS A 175 -0.99 7.70 14.95
#